data_482120d7c4cd5b7210fd004cd432c531
#
_entry.id   482120d7c4cd5b7210fd004cd432c531
#
_cell.length_a   1.000
_cell.length_b   1.000
_cell.length_c   1.000
_cell.angle_alpha   90.00
_cell.angle_beta   90.00
_cell.angle_gamma   90.00
#
_symmetry.space_group_name_H-M   'P 1'
#
loop_
_entity.id
_entity.type
_entity.pdbx_description
1 polymer ?
#
loop_
_entity_poly.entity_id
_entity_poly.type
_entity_poly.pdbx_seq_one_letter_code
_entity_poly.pdbx_strand_id
1 'polypeptide(L)'
;ITSVGGKGAMRQHFLDMGLIPGEEVTLVRFAPLGDPMELMVQGYELTLRKDDARKIEVTNAHEAAVKAGKQLRVDASRYLHPGLGEPGKYHEESKYSEVKPIEGRLTFALVGNQNCGKTTLFNQLTGSNQHVGNFPGVTVDQKTGVIRGYPEAEVVDLPGIYSLSPYTSEEIVSREFILKQKPTGIINIVDATNLTRNLYLTMQLMELGIPVVLAINMMDEMKNNGGSILINEMERLLQIPVVPISAVKNQGVGELVKHAIHVARYQEKPGITDFCDKNDHHGALHRALHGIMHLIEDHAKAAGIPLRFAASKLVEGDPLVEQALALEANEKELLRHILAQLEEERGLDCAAAMADMRFLFIRRLCERTVVKPQESKEHARSQKIDRILTGKYTAI
;
A
#
# COMPACT_ATOMS: atom_id res chain seq x y z
N ILE A 1 13.46 5.03 16.74
CA ILE A 1 13.09 3.66 17.13
C ILE A 1 14.35 2.81 17.16
N THR A 2 14.62 2.14 18.27
CA THR A 2 15.76 1.22 18.41
C THR A 2 15.36 -0.23 18.21
N SER A 3 14.17 -0.58 18.71
CA SER A 3 13.61 -1.91 18.49
C SER A 3 12.09 -1.90 18.45
N VAL A 4 11.52 -2.89 17.77
CA VAL A 4 10.08 -3.12 17.69
C VAL A 4 9.78 -4.49 18.27
N GLY A 5 9.18 -4.52 19.44
CA GLY A 5 8.80 -5.72 20.16
C GLY A 5 7.53 -6.36 19.61
N GLY A 6 7.09 -7.42 20.29
CA GLY A 6 6.01 -8.27 19.79
C GLY A 6 6.54 -9.48 19.02
N LYS A 7 5.65 -10.38 18.65
CA LYS A 7 5.98 -11.58 17.87
C LYS A 7 4.95 -11.83 16.78
N GLY A 8 5.36 -12.48 15.69
CA GLY A 8 4.47 -12.90 14.61
C GLY A 8 3.69 -11.73 14.00
N ALA A 9 2.41 -11.94 13.74
CA ALA A 9 1.54 -10.99 13.02
C ALA A 9 1.43 -9.60 13.66
N MET A 10 1.48 -9.49 15.00
CA MET A 10 1.43 -8.19 15.68
C MET A 10 2.69 -7.35 15.38
N ARG A 11 3.87 -7.96 15.45
CA ARG A 11 5.12 -7.26 15.12
C ARG A 11 5.14 -6.84 13.65
N GLN A 12 4.71 -7.75 12.76
CA GLN A 12 4.58 -7.44 11.35
C GLN A 12 3.65 -6.25 11.10
N HIS A 13 2.52 -6.19 11.81
CA HIS A 13 1.59 -5.06 11.73
C HIS A 13 2.25 -3.72 12.10
N PHE A 14 3.10 -3.67 13.13
CA PHE A 14 3.85 -2.44 13.48
C PHE A 14 4.83 -2.05 12.36
N LEU A 15 5.54 -3.01 11.79
CA LEU A 15 6.45 -2.78 10.68
C LEU A 15 5.70 -2.30 9.42
N ASP A 16 4.54 -2.89 9.11
CA ASP A 16 3.67 -2.49 8.00
C ASP A 16 3.11 -1.06 8.18
N MET A 17 3.02 -0.60 9.43
CA MET A 17 2.70 0.80 9.77
C MET A 17 3.93 1.72 9.82
N GLY A 18 5.09 1.30 9.33
CA GLY A 18 6.30 2.13 9.26
C GLY A 18 7.04 2.34 10.58
N LEU A 19 6.68 1.60 11.64
CA LEU A 19 7.43 1.60 12.89
C LEU A 19 8.64 0.64 12.74
N ILE A 20 9.73 1.16 12.17
CA ILE A 20 10.90 0.37 11.77
C ILE A 20 12.09 0.80 12.63
N PRO A 21 12.99 -0.14 13.06
CA PRO A 21 14.24 0.25 13.72
C PRO A 21 15.06 1.19 12.84
N GLY A 22 15.54 2.29 13.42
CA GLY A 22 16.26 3.35 12.73
C GLY A 22 15.40 4.53 12.28
N GLU A 23 14.07 4.39 12.25
CA GLU A 23 13.17 5.50 11.88
C GLU A 23 12.92 6.46 13.03
N GLU A 24 12.73 7.73 12.67
CA GLU A 24 12.34 8.78 13.60
C GLU A 24 10.84 8.75 13.86
N VAL A 25 10.46 8.84 15.13
CA VAL A 25 9.06 8.97 15.55
C VAL A 25 8.91 10.18 16.43
N THR A 26 7.90 11.02 16.16
CA THR A 26 7.60 12.21 16.95
C THR A 26 6.25 12.07 17.61
N LEU A 27 6.18 12.25 18.93
CA LEU A 27 4.91 12.32 19.64
C LEU A 27 4.21 13.64 19.31
N VAL A 28 3.02 13.57 18.70
CA VAL A 28 2.20 14.74 18.33
C VAL A 28 1.36 15.15 19.53
N ARG A 29 0.54 14.24 20.04
CA ARG A 29 -0.33 14.48 21.21
C ARG A 29 -0.84 13.18 21.83
N PHE A 30 -1.42 13.31 23.02
CA PHE A 30 -2.27 12.27 23.62
C PHE A 30 -3.74 12.63 23.44
N ALA A 31 -4.60 11.62 23.28
CA ALA A 31 -6.05 11.82 23.37
C ALA A 31 -6.44 12.39 24.76
N PRO A 32 -7.61 13.05 24.90
CA PRO A 32 -8.00 13.75 26.14
C PRO A 32 -7.93 12.90 27.41
N LEU A 33 -8.17 11.59 27.32
CA LEU A 33 -8.04 10.63 28.43
C LEU A 33 -6.64 10.00 28.52
N GLY A 34 -5.70 10.49 27.72
CA GLY A 34 -4.32 10.05 27.71
C GLY A 34 -4.04 8.78 26.88
N ASP A 35 -5.05 8.18 26.27
CA ASP A 35 -4.97 7.01 25.38
C ASP A 35 -6.10 7.11 24.33
N PRO A 36 -5.80 6.89 23.02
CA PRO A 36 -4.51 6.59 22.41
C PRO A 36 -3.56 7.79 22.30
N MET A 37 -2.34 7.54 21.83
CA MET A 37 -1.37 8.57 21.43
C MET A 37 -1.32 8.73 19.92
N GLU A 38 -1.07 9.94 19.46
CA GLU A 38 -0.82 10.26 18.04
C GLU A 38 0.66 10.51 17.84
N LEU A 39 1.22 9.81 16.86
CA LEU A 39 2.63 9.83 16.50
C LEU A 39 2.78 10.26 15.05
N MET A 40 3.82 11.02 14.75
CA MET A 40 4.26 11.26 13.37
C MET A 40 5.37 10.25 13.04
N VAL A 41 5.16 9.45 12.01
CA VAL A 41 6.14 8.46 11.49
C VAL A 41 6.06 8.43 9.97
N GLN A 42 7.18 8.31 9.27
CA GLN A 42 7.23 8.26 7.79
C GLN A 42 6.50 9.42 7.10
N GLY A 43 6.31 10.56 7.81
CA GLY A 43 5.63 11.74 7.28
C GLY A 43 4.10 11.69 7.32
N TYR A 44 3.50 10.76 8.07
CA TYR A 44 2.07 10.69 8.32
C TYR A 44 1.73 10.47 9.81
N GLU A 45 0.52 10.81 10.19
CA GLU A 45 0.03 10.62 11.57
C GLU A 45 -0.46 9.19 11.79
N LEU A 46 0.05 8.56 12.85
CA LEU A 46 -0.30 7.23 13.29
C LEU A 46 -0.88 7.30 14.70
N THR A 47 -2.07 6.72 14.90
CA THR A 47 -2.67 6.57 16.21
C THR A 47 -2.32 5.21 16.80
N LEU A 48 -1.75 5.19 18.00
CA LEU A 48 -1.31 3.98 18.67
C LEU A 48 -1.79 3.95 20.12
N ARG A 49 -2.30 2.80 20.58
CA ARG A 49 -2.64 2.60 21.99
C ARG A 49 -1.38 2.51 22.82
N LYS A 50 -1.43 3.00 24.08
CA LYS A 50 -0.29 2.96 24.99
C LYS A 50 0.28 1.56 25.23
N ASP A 51 -0.58 0.55 25.29
CA ASP A 51 -0.14 -0.83 25.50
C ASP A 51 0.65 -1.38 24.30
N ASP A 52 0.36 -0.89 23.10
CA ASP A 52 1.11 -1.22 21.91
C ASP A 52 2.39 -0.38 21.80
N ALA A 53 2.32 0.89 22.14
CA ALA A 53 3.49 1.77 22.18
C ALA A 53 4.57 1.30 23.16
N ARG A 54 4.21 0.64 24.27
CA ARG A 54 5.17 0.05 25.23
C ARG A 54 6.04 -1.06 24.63
N LYS A 55 5.65 -1.61 23.48
CA LYS A 55 6.40 -2.65 22.77
C LYS A 55 7.46 -2.06 21.84
N ILE A 56 7.51 -0.73 21.70
CA ILE A 56 8.42 -0.03 20.81
C ILE A 56 9.44 0.71 21.66
N GLU A 57 10.70 0.36 21.50
CA GLU A 57 11.80 1.03 22.18
C GLU A 57 12.29 2.21 21.35
N VAL A 58 12.52 3.33 21.99
CA VAL A 58 13.00 4.56 21.36
C VAL A 58 14.18 5.14 22.14
N THR A 59 15.08 5.84 21.45
CA THR A 59 16.13 6.65 22.07
C THR A 59 15.96 8.10 21.67
N ASN A 60 16.56 9.04 22.42
CA ASN A 60 16.49 10.45 22.06
C ASN A 60 17.27 10.74 20.79
N ALA A 61 16.66 11.46 19.85
CA ALA A 61 17.24 11.79 18.53
C ALA A 61 18.54 12.62 18.58
N HIS A 62 18.92 13.19 19.73
CA HIS A 62 20.15 13.95 19.89
C HIS A 62 21.43 13.13 19.82
N GLU A 63 21.36 11.80 19.86
CA GLU A 63 22.54 10.93 19.77
C GLU A 63 22.72 10.30 18.38
N ALA A 64 21.70 10.35 17.52
CA ALA A 64 21.79 9.85 16.16
C ALA A 64 22.05 11.00 15.19
N ALA A 65 23.25 11.05 14.61
CA ALA A 65 23.57 12.04 13.57
C ALA A 65 22.62 11.91 12.38
N VAL A 66 21.63 12.80 12.32
CA VAL A 66 20.68 12.91 11.20
C VAL A 66 21.46 13.23 9.93
N LYS A 67 21.63 12.27 9.05
CA LYS A 67 21.95 12.55 7.64
C LYS A 67 20.68 13.14 7.01
N ALA A 68 20.58 14.47 7.09
CA ALA A 68 19.55 15.22 6.38
C ALA A 68 19.72 14.97 4.88
N GLY A 69 18.84 14.15 4.31
CA GLY A 69 18.69 14.04 2.87
C GLY A 69 18.31 15.42 2.32
N LYS A 70 19.07 15.95 1.35
CA LYS A 70 18.70 17.14 0.60
C LYS A 70 17.33 16.89 -0.02
N GLN A 71 16.30 17.58 0.46
CA GLN A 71 15.02 17.66 -0.23
C GLN A 71 15.29 18.30 -1.61
N LEU A 72 15.18 17.52 -2.66
CA LEU A 72 15.08 18.03 -4.01
C LEU A 72 13.75 18.80 -4.09
N ARG A 73 13.83 20.14 -4.05
CA ARG A 73 12.69 21.00 -4.31
C ARG A 73 12.32 20.81 -5.78
N VAL A 74 11.24 20.09 -6.03
CA VAL A 74 10.62 20.05 -7.35
C VAL A 74 10.00 21.42 -7.56
N ASP A 75 10.44 22.14 -8.59
CA ASP A 75 9.90 23.44 -8.95
C ASP A 75 8.50 23.23 -9.55
N ALA A 76 7.48 23.40 -8.71
CA ALA A 76 6.09 23.22 -9.06
C ALA A 76 5.61 24.15 -10.19
N SER A 77 6.35 25.24 -10.48
CA SER A 77 5.98 26.20 -11.53
C SER A 77 6.16 25.65 -12.96
N ARG A 78 6.88 24.55 -13.13
CA ARG A 78 7.14 23.93 -14.45
C ARG A 78 6.13 22.89 -14.87
N TYR A 79 5.24 22.43 -13.97
CA TYR A 79 4.29 21.37 -14.25
C TYR A 79 2.88 21.90 -14.11
N LEU A 80 2.28 22.30 -15.23
CA LEU A 80 0.83 22.45 -15.33
C LEU A 80 0.22 21.09 -14.97
N HIS A 81 -0.55 21.04 -13.87
CA HIS A 81 -1.23 19.83 -13.45
C HIS A 81 -2.19 19.42 -14.57
N PRO A 82 -2.11 18.20 -15.11
CA PRO A 82 -2.90 17.77 -16.25
C PRO A 82 -4.41 17.76 -16.03
N GLY A 83 -4.88 18.08 -14.86
CA GLY A 83 -6.29 17.99 -14.52
C GLY A 83 -6.66 16.61 -13.97
N LEU A 84 -7.96 16.41 -13.72
CA LEU A 84 -8.52 15.10 -13.45
C LEU A 84 -8.67 14.39 -14.80
N GLY A 85 -7.90 13.34 -15.06
CA GLY A 85 -8.08 12.49 -16.24
C GLY A 85 -7.35 12.94 -17.50
N GLU A 86 -6.01 13.07 -17.47
CA GLU A 86 -5.28 12.81 -18.70
C GLU A 86 -5.42 11.31 -19.03
N PRO A 87 -5.73 10.95 -20.30
CA PRO A 87 -5.64 9.56 -20.73
C PRO A 87 -4.19 9.13 -20.51
N GLY A 88 -3.99 8.16 -19.63
CA GLY A 88 -2.66 7.66 -19.32
C GLY A 88 -1.99 7.18 -20.61
N LYS A 89 -0.73 7.55 -20.82
CA LYS A 89 0.09 7.05 -21.93
C LYS A 89 0.33 5.55 -21.87
N TYR A 90 -0.19 4.88 -20.83
CA TYR A 90 0.02 3.47 -20.58
C TYR A 90 -0.65 2.57 -21.63
N HIS A 91 -1.75 3.05 -22.24
CA HIS A 91 -2.51 2.31 -23.24
C HIS A 91 -2.24 2.83 -24.66
N GLU A 92 -1.02 2.68 -25.13
CA GLU A 92 -0.77 2.82 -26.58
C GLU A 92 -1.35 1.60 -27.29
N GLU A 93 -2.39 1.80 -28.09
CA GLU A 93 -3.05 0.74 -28.87
C GLU A 93 -2.07 -0.13 -29.69
N SER A 94 -0.90 0.44 -30.05
CA SER A 94 0.15 -0.25 -30.78
C SER A 94 0.82 -1.41 -30.00
N LYS A 95 0.74 -1.43 -28.66
CA LYS A 95 1.37 -2.49 -27.86
C LYS A 95 0.54 -3.77 -27.74
N TYR A 96 -0.74 -3.72 -28.08
CA TYR A 96 -1.70 -4.80 -27.81
C TYR A 96 -2.28 -5.47 -29.05
N SER A 97 -1.79 -5.14 -30.23
CA SER A 97 -2.28 -5.70 -31.49
C SER A 97 -2.14 -7.23 -31.63
N GLU A 98 -1.31 -7.85 -30.77
CA GLU A 98 -1.04 -9.30 -30.80
C GLU A 98 -1.70 -10.07 -29.64
N VAL A 99 -2.20 -9.39 -28.59
CA VAL A 99 -2.80 -10.03 -27.42
C VAL A 99 -4.31 -10.14 -27.60
N LYS A 100 -4.83 -11.38 -27.64
CA LYS A 100 -6.30 -11.59 -27.67
C LYS A 100 -6.90 -11.23 -26.30
N PRO A 101 -7.93 -10.35 -26.27
CA PRO A 101 -8.60 -10.00 -25.03
C PRO A 101 -9.32 -11.23 -24.46
N ILE A 102 -9.38 -11.32 -23.13
CA ILE A 102 -10.18 -12.34 -22.45
C ILE A 102 -11.66 -12.07 -22.75
N GLU A 103 -12.34 -13.08 -23.26
CA GLU A 103 -13.80 -13.08 -23.40
C GLU A 103 -14.45 -13.62 -22.13
N GLY A 104 -15.55 -13.01 -21.71
CA GLY A 104 -16.34 -13.45 -20.58
C GLY A 104 -16.45 -12.45 -19.44
N ARG A 105 -16.84 -12.96 -18.26
CA ARG A 105 -17.13 -12.15 -17.08
C ARG A 105 -15.82 -11.67 -16.43
N LEU A 106 -15.75 -10.38 -16.12
CA LEU A 106 -14.66 -9.78 -15.40
C LEU A 106 -15.02 -9.61 -13.93
N THR A 107 -14.16 -10.01 -13.02
CA THR A 107 -14.34 -9.83 -11.58
C THR A 107 -13.24 -8.95 -11.03
N PHE A 108 -13.64 -7.84 -10.40
CA PHE A 108 -12.70 -6.89 -9.79
C PHE A 108 -12.75 -6.99 -8.27
N ALA A 109 -11.59 -7.02 -7.64
CA ALA A 109 -11.45 -6.75 -6.22
C ALA A 109 -11.23 -5.25 -5.99
N LEU A 110 -12.12 -4.60 -5.23
CA LEU A 110 -11.93 -3.23 -4.77
C LEU A 110 -11.20 -3.26 -3.43
N VAL A 111 -9.96 -2.77 -3.43
CA VAL A 111 -9.03 -2.87 -2.30
C VAL A 111 -8.53 -1.48 -1.90
N GLY A 112 -8.41 -1.23 -0.61
CA GLY A 112 -7.84 0.03 -0.11
C GLY A 112 -7.87 0.12 1.40
N ASN A 113 -7.17 1.10 1.94
CA ASN A 113 -7.10 1.34 3.38
C ASN A 113 -8.46 1.78 3.94
N GLN A 114 -8.59 1.71 5.25
CA GLN A 114 -9.75 2.30 5.92
C GLN A 114 -9.81 3.82 5.63
N ASN A 115 -10.99 4.36 5.45
CA ASN A 115 -11.29 5.77 5.19
C ASN A 115 -10.73 6.35 3.87
N CYS A 116 -10.18 5.56 2.95
CA CYS A 116 -9.74 6.04 1.62
C CYS A 116 -10.90 6.35 0.65
N GLY A 117 -12.15 6.18 1.07
CA GLY A 117 -13.34 6.42 0.23
C GLY A 117 -13.81 5.21 -0.57
N LYS A 118 -13.41 4.00 -0.19
CA LYS A 118 -13.73 2.73 -0.85
C LYS A 118 -15.23 2.51 -1.02
N THR A 119 -16.02 2.62 0.05
CA THR A 119 -17.48 2.47 0.00
C THR A 119 -18.16 3.51 -0.90
N THR A 120 -17.66 4.74 -0.90
CA THR A 120 -18.15 5.79 -1.79
C THR A 120 -17.89 5.43 -3.25
N LEU A 121 -16.69 4.98 -3.57
CA LEU A 121 -16.35 4.53 -4.93
C LEU A 121 -17.19 3.32 -5.34
N PHE A 122 -17.36 2.32 -4.47
CA PHE A 122 -18.20 1.16 -4.73
C PHE A 122 -19.64 1.55 -5.11
N ASN A 123 -20.23 2.50 -4.36
CA ASN A 123 -21.56 3.02 -4.66
C ASN A 123 -21.62 3.78 -5.99
N GLN A 124 -20.58 4.49 -6.37
CA GLN A 124 -20.50 5.14 -7.68
C GLN A 124 -20.40 4.12 -8.82
N LEU A 125 -19.61 3.06 -8.63
CA LEU A 125 -19.43 1.99 -9.63
C LEU A 125 -20.71 1.19 -9.85
N THR A 126 -21.42 0.82 -8.79
CA THR A 126 -22.53 -0.17 -8.84
C THR A 126 -23.93 0.45 -8.78
N GLY A 127 -24.08 1.58 -8.11
CA GLY A 127 -25.40 2.18 -7.87
C GLY A 127 -26.27 1.34 -6.96
N SER A 128 -27.50 1.07 -7.43
CA SER A 128 -28.49 0.25 -6.70
C SER A 128 -28.32 -1.27 -6.91
N ASN A 129 -27.43 -1.68 -7.83
CA ASN A 129 -27.22 -3.09 -8.19
C ASN A 129 -26.18 -3.74 -7.28
N GLN A 130 -26.51 -3.84 -6.00
CA GLN A 130 -25.63 -4.39 -4.97
C GLN A 130 -26.25 -5.62 -4.31
N HIS A 131 -25.41 -6.59 -4.02
CA HIS A 131 -25.74 -7.73 -3.17
C HIS A 131 -24.89 -7.68 -1.90
N VAL A 132 -25.52 -7.85 -0.76
CA VAL A 132 -24.85 -7.87 0.55
C VAL A 132 -24.98 -9.27 1.13
N GLY A 133 -23.88 -9.83 1.57
CA GLY A 133 -23.80 -11.14 2.22
C GLY A 133 -22.60 -11.15 3.15
N ASN A 134 -22.16 -12.33 3.58
CA ASN A 134 -20.94 -12.49 4.35
C ASN A 134 -19.92 -13.28 3.53
N PHE A 135 -18.64 -13.02 3.76
CA PHE A 135 -17.60 -13.89 3.22
C PHE A 135 -17.74 -15.30 3.81
N PRO A 136 -17.51 -16.37 3.03
CA PRO A 136 -17.68 -17.73 3.48
C PRO A 136 -16.90 -18.05 4.77
N GLY A 137 -17.59 -18.54 5.79
CA GLY A 137 -16.99 -19.00 7.05
C GLY A 137 -16.62 -17.92 8.05
N VAL A 138 -16.96 -16.65 7.80
CA VAL A 138 -16.67 -15.52 8.70
C VAL A 138 -17.84 -14.54 8.78
N THR A 139 -17.83 -13.68 9.81
CA THR A 139 -18.87 -12.65 10.03
C THR A 139 -18.53 -11.31 9.38
N VAL A 140 -17.67 -11.33 8.36
CA VAL A 140 -17.25 -10.13 7.62
C VAL A 140 -18.17 -9.92 6.43
N ASP A 141 -18.73 -8.71 6.29
CA ASP A 141 -19.64 -8.35 5.21
C ASP A 141 -18.95 -8.41 3.84
N GLN A 142 -19.59 -9.07 2.89
CA GLN A 142 -19.24 -9.07 1.48
C GLN A 142 -20.27 -8.26 0.69
N LYS A 143 -19.79 -7.26 -0.05
CA LYS A 143 -20.62 -6.50 -0.99
C LYS A 143 -20.13 -6.75 -2.40
N THR A 144 -21.05 -7.10 -3.28
CA THR A 144 -20.78 -7.31 -4.69
C THR A 144 -21.75 -6.51 -5.54
N GLY A 145 -21.35 -6.14 -6.74
CA GLY A 145 -22.23 -5.43 -7.65
C GLY A 145 -21.70 -5.37 -9.07
N VAL A 146 -22.60 -5.24 -10.03
CA VAL A 146 -22.26 -5.06 -11.44
C VAL A 146 -21.88 -3.61 -11.70
N ILE A 147 -20.82 -3.38 -12.43
CA ILE A 147 -20.34 -2.05 -12.80
C ILE A 147 -21.32 -1.43 -13.81
N ARG A 148 -21.76 -0.21 -13.54
CA ARG A 148 -22.70 0.52 -14.42
C ARG A 148 -22.12 0.68 -15.83
N GLY A 149 -22.90 0.31 -16.85
CA GLY A 149 -22.49 0.36 -18.25
C GLY A 149 -21.65 -0.82 -18.73
N TYR A 150 -21.29 -1.75 -17.82
CA TYR A 150 -20.49 -2.95 -18.12
C TYR A 150 -21.10 -4.19 -17.45
N PRO A 151 -22.16 -4.76 -18.04
CA PRO A 151 -22.90 -5.89 -17.44
C PRO A 151 -22.04 -7.15 -17.27
N GLU A 152 -20.94 -7.26 -18.01
CA GLU A 152 -19.96 -8.33 -17.89
C GLU A 152 -18.96 -8.15 -16.74
N ALA A 153 -18.93 -6.97 -16.10
CA ALA A 153 -17.98 -6.63 -15.06
C ALA A 153 -18.65 -6.53 -13.69
N GLU A 154 -18.16 -7.30 -12.73
CA GLU A 154 -18.56 -7.30 -11.34
C GLU A 154 -17.44 -6.81 -10.45
N VAL A 155 -17.77 -6.04 -9.42
CA VAL A 155 -16.83 -5.58 -8.40
C VAL A 155 -17.22 -6.14 -7.03
N VAL A 156 -16.23 -6.64 -6.30
CA VAL A 156 -16.34 -7.12 -4.92
C VAL A 156 -15.65 -6.13 -4.01
N ASP A 157 -16.40 -5.53 -3.06
CA ASP A 157 -15.85 -4.62 -2.05
C ASP A 157 -15.18 -5.44 -0.95
N LEU A 158 -13.85 -5.40 -0.86
CA LEU A 158 -13.11 -6.05 0.20
C LEU A 158 -13.06 -5.16 1.44
N PRO A 159 -12.91 -5.72 2.64
CA PRO A 159 -12.70 -4.95 3.86
C PRO A 159 -11.55 -3.95 3.72
N GLY A 160 -11.61 -2.84 4.48
CA GLY A 160 -10.50 -1.88 4.53
C GLY A 160 -9.30 -2.45 5.28
N ILE A 161 -8.18 -2.58 4.60
CA ILE A 161 -6.97 -3.20 5.12
C ILE A 161 -5.75 -2.31 4.90
N TYR A 162 -4.73 -2.47 5.71
CA TYR A 162 -3.46 -1.73 5.57
C TYR A 162 -2.36 -2.55 4.91
N SER A 163 -2.45 -3.86 5.02
CA SER A 163 -1.50 -4.79 4.42
C SER A 163 -2.16 -6.14 4.13
N LEU A 164 -1.46 -7.02 3.41
CA LEU A 164 -1.84 -8.41 3.21
C LEU A 164 -1.23 -9.36 4.26
N SER A 165 -0.79 -8.82 5.40
CA SER A 165 -0.30 -9.61 6.53
C SER A 165 -1.47 -10.13 7.36
N PRO A 166 -1.45 -11.38 7.86
CA PRO A 166 -2.60 -12.00 8.50
C PRO A 166 -2.74 -11.59 9.97
N TYR A 167 -3.02 -10.31 10.24
CA TYR A 167 -3.15 -9.76 11.59
C TYR A 167 -4.61 -9.65 12.05
N THR A 168 -5.49 -9.10 11.20
CA THR A 168 -6.92 -8.97 11.47
C THR A 168 -7.73 -9.95 10.64
N SER A 169 -9.01 -10.20 11.03
CA SER A 169 -9.94 -11.01 10.25
C SER A 169 -10.15 -10.44 8.84
N GLU A 170 -10.21 -9.12 8.75
CA GLU A 170 -10.39 -8.37 7.50
C GLU A 170 -9.22 -8.57 6.54
N GLU A 171 -7.99 -8.54 7.05
CA GLU A 171 -6.78 -8.78 6.26
C GLU A 171 -6.70 -10.22 5.77
N ILE A 172 -7.04 -11.20 6.64
CA ILE A 172 -7.11 -12.61 6.28
C ILE A 172 -8.15 -12.84 5.17
N VAL A 173 -9.36 -12.31 5.34
CA VAL A 173 -10.45 -12.45 4.36
C VAL A 173 -10.08 -11.84 3.02
N SER A 174 -9.54 -10.62 3.01
CA SER A 174 -9.15 -9.93 1.79
C SER A 174 -8.04 -10.68 1.05
N ARG A 175 -7.03 -11.14 1.78
CA ARG A 175 -5.94 -11.95 1.24
C ARG A 175 -6.44 -13.27 0.66
N GLU A 176 -7.27 -14.01 1.40
CA GLU A 176 -7.84 -15.28 0.94
C GLU A 176 -8.70 -15.11 -0.30
N PHE A 177 -9.52 -14.05 -0.35
CA PHE A 177 -10.30 -13.74 -1.54
C PHE A 177 -9.40 -13.56 -2.75
N ILE A 178 -8.37 -12.72 -2.66
CA ILE A 178 -7.49 -12.43 -3.79
C ILE A 178 -6.72 -13.68 -4.25
N LEU A 179 -6.18 -14.47 -3.32
CA LEU A 179 -5.37 -15.65 -3.65
C LEU A 179 -6.20 -16.84 -4.15
N LYS A 180 -7.40 -17.06 -3.58
CA LYS A 180 -8.24 -18.21 -3.92
C LYS A 180 -9.21 -17.94 -5.06
N GLN A 181 -9.87 -16.76 -5.07
CA GLN A 181 -10.85 -16.40 -6.10
C GLN A 181 -10.21 -15.85 -7.37
N LYS A 182 -8.96 -15.38 -7.28
CA LYS A 182 -8.15 -14.89 -8.42
C LYS A 182 -8.95 -13.92 -9.30
N PRO A 183 -9.30 -12.73 -8.80
CA PRO A 183 -10.04 -11.75 -9.58
C PRO A 183 -9.30 -11.41 -10.87
N THR A 184 -10.02 -11.08 -11.93
CA THR A 184 -9.42 -10.70 -13.22
C THR A 184 -8.66 -9.40 -13.18
N GLY A 185 -8.97 -8.53 -12.19
CA GLY A 185 -8.27 -7.29 -11.94
C GLY A 185 -8.49 -6.76 -10.53
N ILE A 186 -7.65 -5.85 -10.11
CA ILE A 186 -7.73 -5.15 -8.82
C ILE A 186 -7.90 -3.66 -9.07
N ILE A 187 -8.89 -3.05 -8.45
CA ILE A 187 -9.03 -1.60 -8.33
C ILE A 187 -8.52 -1.23 -6.94
N ASN A 188 -7.32 -0.70 -6.87
CA ASN A 188 -6.72 -0.25 -5.61
C ASN A 188 -7.00 1.24 -5.41
N ILE A 189 -7.75 1.59 -4.36
CA ILE A 189 -8.07 2.97 -4.02
C ILE A 189 -7.18 3.46 -2.87
N VAL A 190 -6.57 4.63 -3.07
CA VAL A 190 -5.68 5.28 -2.10
C VAL A 190 -6.14 6.72 -1.84
N ASP A 191 -5.85 7.22 -0.66
CA ASP A 191 -6.10 8.59 -0.26
C ASP A 191 -4.93 9.49 -0.69
N ALA A 192 -5.19 10.50 -1.52
CA ALA A 192 -4.21 11.46 -2.00
C ALA A 192 -3.55 12.25 -0.87
N THR A 193 -4.26 12.48 0.23
CA THR A 193 -3.76 13.25 1.38
C THR A 193 -2.84 12.42 2.29
N ASN A 194 -2.86 11.08 2.15
CA ASN A 194 -2.09 10.14 2.97
C ASN A 194 -1.43 9.03 2.14
N LEU A 195 -0.80 9.41 1.04
CA LEU A 195 -0.25 8.47 0.04
C LEU A 195 0.79 7.52 0.62
N THR A 196 1.73 8.00 1.42
CA THR A 196 2.83 7.18 1.96
C THR A 196 2.30 5.93 2.68
N ARG A 197 1.28 6.11 3.51
CA ARG A 197 0.64 5.01 4.23
C ARG A 197 -0.14 4.06 3.31
N ASN A 198 -0.84 4.63 2.32
CA ASN A 198 -1.72 3.85 1.45
C ASN A 198 -0.94 3.04 0.40
N LEU A 199 0.18 3.56 -0.11
CA LEU A 199 0.99 2.90 -1.12
C LEU A 199 1.69 1.63 -0.62
N TYR A 200 1.80 1.42 0.69
CA TYR A 200 2.35 0.19 1.24
C TYR A 200 1.54 -1.05 0.80
N LEU A 201 0.22 -0.97 0.90
CA LEU A 201 -0.69 -2.00 0.40
C LEU A 201 -0.59 -2.14 -1.14
N THR A 202 -0.48 -1.02 -1.86
CA THR A 202 -0.34 -1.03 -3.33
C THR A 202 0.85 -1.89 -3.76
N MET A 203 2.00 -1.74 -3.11
CA MET A 203 3.19 -2.54 -3.45
C MET A 203 2.96 -4.03 -3.25
N GLN A 204 2.29 -4.43 -2.16
CA GLN A 204 1.97 -5.84 -1.92
C GLN A 204 0.97 -6.40 -2.95
N LEU A 205 0.00 -5.58 -3.39
CA LEU A 205 -0.92 -5.96 -4.46
C LEU A 205 -0.21 -6.16 -5.80
N MET A 206 0.78 -5.31 -6.11
CA MET A 206 1.58 -5.44 -7.32
C MET A 206 2.44 -6.72 -7.33
N GLU A 207 2.96 -7.16 -6.17
CA GLU A 207 3.71 -8.41 -6.02
C GLU A 207 2.87 -9.66 -6.35
N LEU A 208 1.53 -9.55 -6.34
CA LEU A 208 0.63 -10.65 -6.73
C LEU A 208 0.62 -10.91 -8.25
N GLY A 209 1.08 -9.96 -9.07
CA GLY A 209 1.08 -10.10 -10.53
C GLY A 209 -0.32 -10.21 -11.15
N ILE A 210 -1.35 -9.74 -10.47
CA ILE A 210 -2.72 -9.56 -10.98
C ILE A 210 -2.79 -8.17 -11.63
N PRO A 211 -3.55 -7.95 -12.72
CA PRO A 211 -3.80 -6.62 -13.27
C PRO A 211 -4.30 -5.64 -12.20
N VAL A 212 -3.63 -4.49 -12.03
CA VAL A 212 -3.95 -3.49 -11.00
C VAL A 212 -4.13 -2.12 -11.66
N VAL A 213 -5.16 -1.39 -11.23
CA VAL A 213 -5.31 0.05 -11.49
C VAL A 213 -5.31 0.78 -10.16
N LEU A 214 -4.50 1.84 -10.05
CA LEU A 214 -4.40 2.67 -8.86
C LEU A 214 -5.35 3.88 -8.99
N ALA A 215 -6.38 3.95 -8.16
CA ALA A 215 -7.29 5.07 -8.06
C ALA A 215 -6.84 6.00 -6.93
N ILE A 216 -6.35 7.20 -7.27
CA ILE A 216 -5.96 8.21 -6.28
C ILE A 216 -7.17 9.06 -5.99
N ASN A 217 -7.81 8.83 -4.84
CA ASN A 217 -9.02 9.51 -4.40
C ASN A 217 -8.70 10.76 -3.55
N MET A 218 -9.73 11.58 -3.29
CA MET A 218 -9.64 12.85 -2.54
C MET A 218 -8.74 13.89 -3.23
N MET A 219 -8.66 13.83 -4.57
CA MET A 219 -7.90 14.80 -5.35
C MET A 219 -8.44 16.22 -5.22
N ASP A 220 -9.71 16.39 -4.93
CA ASP A 220 -10.32 17.68 -4.63
C ASP A 220 -9.81 18.25 -3.30
N GLU A 221 -9.63 17.44 -2.27
CA GLU A 221 -9.04 17.86 -0.98
C GLU A 221 -7.56 18.21 -1.17
N MET A 222 -6.80 17.38 -1.88
CA MET A 222 -5.40 17.65 -2.21
C MET A 222 -5.25 19.02 -2.91
N LYS A 223 -6.08 19.30 -3.90
CA LYS A 223 -6.08 20.60 -4.62
C LYS A 223 -6.49 21.78 -3.74
N ASN A 224 -7.53 21.62 -2.91
CA ASN A 224 -7.97 22.66 -2.00
C ASN A 224 -6.88 23.05 -0.99
N ASN A 225 -6.04 22.10 -0.62
CA ASN A 225 -4.86 22.32 0.22
C ASN A 225 -3.63 22.83 -0.55
N GLY A 226 -3.75 23.09 -1.86
CA GLY A 226 -2.66 23.63 -2.68
C GLY A 226 -1.59 22.59 -3.07
N GLY A 227 -1.87 21.30 -2.86
CA GLY A 227 -1.01 20.22 -3.30
C GLY A 227 -1.39 19.68 -4.69
N SER A 228 -0.50 18.89 -5.28
CA SER A 228 -0.77 18.18 -6.52
C SER A 228 0.06 16.90 -6.63
N ILE A 229 -0.31 16.02 -7.56
CA ILE A 229 0.39 14.78 -7.83
C ILE A 229 0.70 14.72 -9.32
N LEU A 230 1.94 14.39 -9.65
CA LEU A 230 2.40 14.18 -11.03
C LEU A 230 1.98 12.77 -11.47
N ILE A 231 0.74 12.64 -11.96
CA ILE A 231 0.12 11.35 -12.28
C ILE A 231 0.93 10.55 -13.31
N ASN A 232 1.32 11.19 -14.42
CA ASN A 232 2.07 10.51 -15.49
C ASN A 232 3.45 10.03 -15.01
N GLU A 233 4.12 10.79 -14.13
CA GLU A 233 5.40 10.36 -13.54
C GLU A 233 5.19 9.20 -12.54
N MET A 234 4.12 9.23 -11.76
CA MET A 234 3.77 8.14 -10.85
C MET A 234 3.44 6.85 -11.62
N GLU A 235 2.66 6.96 -12.67
CA GLU A 235 2.34 5.87 -13.62
C GLU A 235 3.61 5.25 -14.22
N ARG A 236 4.51 6.11 -14.70
CA ARG A 236 5.79 5.70 -15.27
C ARG A 236 6.68 4.95 -14.27
N LEU A 237 6.68 5.39 -13.00
CA LEU A 237 7.49 4.78 -11.95
C LEU A 237 6.89 3.50 -11.40
N LEU A 238 5.57 3.44 -11.27
CA LEU A 238 4.85 2.24 -10.79
C LEU A 238 4.60 1.22 -11.91
N GLN A 239 4.62 1.65 -13.16
CA GLN A 239 4.29 0.82 -14.32
C GLN A 239 2.93 0.11 -14.19
N ILE A 240 1.95 0.83 -13.65
CA ILE A 240 0.53 0.49 -13.61
C ILE A 240 -0.28 1.75 -13.93
N PRO A 241 -1.52 1.65 -14.46
CA PRO A 241 -2.36 2.81 -14.65
C PRO A 241 -2.68 3.51 -13.34
N VAL A 242 -2.58 4.84 -13.32
CA VAL A 242 -2.86 5.70 -12.16
C VAL A 242 -3.93 6.71 -12.55
N VAL A 243 -5.09 6.64 -11.91
CA VAL A 243 -6.24 7.49 -12.24
C VAL A 243 -6.60 8.40 -11.06
N PRO A 244 -6.49 9.71 -11.21
CA PRO A 244 -6.93 10.66 -10.19
C PRO A 244 -8.45 10.74 -10.16
N ILE A 245 -9.05 10.60 -8.97
CA ILE A 245 -10.50 10.63 -8.80
C ILE A 245 -10.95 11.50 -7.62
N SER A 246 -12.21 11.91 -7.65
CA SER A 246 -12.99 12.32 -6.48
C SER A 246 -14.26 11.48 -6.44
N ALA A 247 -14.28 10.44 -5.62
CA ALA A 247 -15.43 9.53 -5.52
C ALA A 247 -16.69 10.26 -5.04
N VAL A 248 -16.56 11.22 -4.14
CA VAL A 248 -17.68 12.05 -3.64
C VAL A 248 -18.30 12.87 -4.77
N LYS A 249 -17.48 13.45 -5.65
CA LYS A 249 -17.94 14.28 -6.78
C LYS A 249 -18.18 13.47 -8.07
N ASN A 250 -17.98 12.16 -8.03
CA ASN A 250 -18.05 11.26 -9.20
C ASN A 250 -17.15 11.74 -10.37
N GLN A 251 -15.98 12.30 -10.06
CA GLN A 251 -15.02 12.78 -11.05
C GLN A 251 -13.93 11.72 -11.26
N GLY A 252 -13.55 11.48 -12.52
CA GLY A 252 -12.52 10.49 -12.89
C GLY A 252 -12.98 9.01 -12.82
N VAL A 253 -14.18 8.73 -12.26
CA VAL A 253 -14.66 7.34 -12.05
C VAL A 253 -14.89 6.63 -13.39
N GLY A 254 -15.43 7.30 -14.40
CA GLY A 254 -15.61 6.71 -15.73
C GLY A 254 -14.29 6.34 -16.40
N GLU A 255 -13.25 7.15 -16.21
CA GLU A 255 -11.90 6.87 -16.71
C GLU A 255 -11.28 5.70 -15.96
N LEU A 256 -11.41 5.66 -14.63
CA LEU A 256 -11.00 4.53 -13.81
C LEU A 256 -11.59 3.19 -14.31
N VAL A 257 -12.88 3.17 -14.62
CA VAL A 257 -13.56 1.96 -15.12
C VAL A 257 -12.98 1.54 -16.47
N LYS A 258 -12.75 2.46 -17.41
CA LYS A 258 -12.15 2.15 -18.72
C LYS A 258 -10.78 1.49 -18.55
N HIS A 259 -9.90 2.07 -17.71
CA HIS A 259 -8.58 1.51 -17.43
C HIS A 259 -8.69 0.14 -16.75
N ALA A 260 -9.58 -0.03 -15.76
CA ALA A 260 -9.79 -1.30 -15.09
C ALA A 260 -10.22 -2.41 -16.06
N ILE A 261 -11.23 -2.12 -16.91
CA ILE A 261 -11.69 -3.06 -17.94
C ILE A 261 -10.56 -3.41 -18.92
N HIS A 262 -9.78 -2.42 -19.34
CA HIS A 262 -8.69 -2.62 -20.28
C HIS A 262 -7.62 -3.56 -19.71
N VAL A 263 -7.05 -3.24 -18.54
CA VAL A 263 -5.98 -4.08 -17.93
C VAL A 263 -6.48 -5.49 -17.64
N ALA A 264 -7.74 -5.63 -17.21
CA ALA A 264 -8.32 -6.95 -16.96
C ALA A 264 -8.52 -7.76 -18.22
N ARG A 265 -9.04 -7.15 -19.30
CA ARG A 265 -9.26 -7.84 -20.59
C ARG A 265 -7.97 -8.29 -21.25
N TYR A 266 -6.94 -7.45 -21.22
CA TYR A 266 -5.64 -7.75 -21.83
C TYR A 266 -4.64 -8.40 -20.86
N GLN A 267 -5.07 -8.67 -19.59
CA GLN A 267 -4.24 -9.25 -18.54
C GLN A 267 -2.91 -8.53 -18.36
N GLU A 268 -2.98 -7.19 -18.37
CA GLU A 268 -1.81 -6.34 -18.18
C GLU A 268 -1.37 -6.37 -16.72
N LYS A 269 -0.33 -7.14 -16.48
CA LYS A 269 0.28 -7.26 -15.14
C LYS A 269 1.12 -6.03 -14.82
N PRO A 270 1.32 -5.73 -13.52
CA PRO A 270 2.26 -4.70 -13.12
C PRO A 270 3.63 -4.89 -13.76
N GLY A 271 4.17 -3.84 -14.38
CA GLY A 271 5.45 -3.91 -15.06
C GLY A 271 6.64 -3.98 -14.10
N ILE A 272 6.43 -3.59 -12.82
CA ILE A 272 7.41 -3.71 -11.74
C ILE A 272 6.79 -4.49 -10.57
N THR A 273 7.52 -5.47 -10.07
CA THR A 273 7.19 -6.24 -8.87
C THR A 273 8.38 -6.33 -7.91
N ASP A 274 9.57 -5.97 -8.37
CA ASP A 274 10.79 -5.87 -7.57
C ASP A 274 11.08 -4.40 -7.25
N PHE A 275 10.94 -4.05 -6.00
CA PHE A 275 11.14 -2.68 -5.48
C PHE A 275 12.51 -2.49 -4.81
N CYS A 276 13.37 -3.53 -4.86
CA CYS A 276 14.68 -3.49 -4.25
C CYS A 276 15.62 -2.51 -4.97
N ASP A 277 16.34 -1.71 -4.21
CA ASP A 277 17.48 -0.98 -4.73
C ASP A 277 18.71 -1.90 -4.72
N LYS A 278 19.24 -2.19 -5.91
CA LYS A 278 20.44 -3.05 -6.06
C LYS A 278 21.69 -2.46 -5.44
N ASN A 279 21.70 -1.15 -5.16
CA ASN A 279 22.80 -0.47 -4.50
C ASN A 279 22.65 -0.40 -2.98
N ASP A 280 21.45 -0.65 -2.46
CA ASP A 280 21.20 -0.63 -1.02
C ASP A 280 21.81 -1.87 -0.36
N HIS A 281 22.74 -1.64 0.59
CA HIS A 281 23.50 -2.70 1.25
C HIS A 281 24.03 -3.76 0.26
N HIS A 282 24.66 -3.29 -0.83
CA HIS A 282 25.17 -4.15 -1.91
C HIS A 282 24.14 -5.11 -2.52
N GLY A 283 22.84 -4.76 -2.44
CA GLY A 283 21.75 -5.57 -2.96
C GLY A 283 21.41 -6.81 -2.13
N ALA A 284 21.69 -6.80 -0.83
CA ALA A 284 21.48 -7.96 0.05
C ALA A 284 20.05 -8.50 -0.03
N LEU A 285 19.04 -7.65 0.14
CA LEU A 285 17.64 -8.06 0.06
C LEU A 285 17.24 -8.54 -1.34
N HIS A 286 17.75 -7.89 -2.39
CA HIS A 286 17.50 -8.33 -3.78
C HIS A 286 18.04 -9.74 -4.01
N ARG A 287 19.29 -10.03 -3.60
CA ARG A 287 19.89 -11.37 -3.73
C ARG A 287 19.12 -12.42 -2.92
N ALA A 288 18.75 -12.09 -1.67
CA ALA A 288 17.99 -12.98 -0.82
C ALA A 288 16.64 -13.36 -1.44
N LEU A 289 15.87 -12.37 -1.92
CA LEU A 289 14.58 -12.62 -2.57
C LEU A 289 14.73 -13.43 -3.85
N HIS A 290 15.74 -13.17 -4.69
CA HIS A 290 15.99 -13.97 -5.88
C HIS A 290 16.40 -15.40 -5.53
N GLY A 291 17.26 -15.59 -4.54
CA GLY A 291 17.63 -16.94 -4.04
C GLY A 291 16.42 -17.72 -3.53
N ILE A 292 15.55 -17.05 -2.75
CA ILE A 292 14.31 -17.66 -2.26
C ILE A 292 13.36 -17.97 -3.41
N MET A 293 13.18 -17.07 -4.39
CA MET A 293 12.31 -17.33 -5.55
C MET A 293 12.76 -18.58 -6.31
N HIS A 294 14.06 -18.76 -6.54
CA HIS A 294 14.58 -19.98 -7.17
C HIS A 294 14.32 -21.23 -6.33
N LEU A 295 14.48 -21.12 -5.00
CA LEU A 295 14.25 -22.23 -4.08
C LEU A 295 12.80 -22.72 -4.07
N ILE A 296 11.83 -21.79 -4.19
CA ILE A 296 10.40 -22.09 -3.99
C ILE A 296 9.58 -22.12 -5.28
N GLU A 297 10.19 -22.04 -6.46
CA GLU A 297 9.46 -21.86 -7.73
C GLU A 297 8.41 -22.95 -7.96
N ASP A 298 8.80 -24.21 -7.81
CA ASP A 298 7.90 -25.36 -8.01
C ASP A 298 6.83 -25.43 -6.91
N HIS A 299 7.21 -25.15 -5.67
CA HIS A 299 6.29 -25.12 -4.53
C HIS A 299 5.23 -24.00 -4.66
N ALA A 300 5.65 -22.80 -5.05
CA ALA A 300 4.75 -21.68 -5.27
C ALA A 300 3.76 -21.96 -6.42
N LYS A 301 4.24 -22.59 -7.50
CA LYS A 301 3.40 -23.02 -8.63
C LYS A 301 2.40 -24.11 -8.19
N ALA A 302 2.84 -25.10 -7.42
CA ALA A 302 1.97 -26.17 -6.90
C ALA A 302 0.91 -25.62 -5.94
N ALA A 303 1.29 -24.67 -5.06
CA ALA A 303 0.37 -24.02 -4.14
C ALA A 303 -0.53 -22.95 -4.82
N GLY A 304 -0.24 -22.58 -6.08
CA GLY A 304 -0.96 -21.56 -6.82
C GLY A 304 -0.79 -20.14 -6.26
N ILE A 305 0.31 -19.90 -5.53
CA ILE A 305 0.68 -18.61 -4.93
C ILE A 305 1.66 -17.89 -5.86
N PRO A 306 1.47 -16.58 -6.15
CA PRO A 306 2.41 -15.82 -6.95
C PRO A 306 3.82 -15.84 -6.36
N LEU A 307 4.81 -16.18 -7.18
CA LEU A 307 6.19 -16.47 -6.74
C LEU A 307 6.83 -15.32 -5.96
N ARG A 308 6.73 -14.08 -6.49
CA ARG A 308 7.28 -12.90 -5.83
C ARG A 308 6.62 -12.65 -4.47
N PHE A 309 5.29 -12.74 -4.41
CA PHE A 309 4.53 -12.60 -3.16
C PHE A 309 4.93 -13.68 -2.14
N ALA A 310 5.06 -14.94 -2.58
CA ALA A 310 5.49 -16.03 -1.71
C ALA A 310 6.89 -15.78 -1.13
N ALA A 311 7.84 -15.35 -1.94
CA ALA A 311 9.19 -15.03 -1.50
C ALA A 311 9.21 -13.87 -0.48
N SER A 312 8.49 -12.78 -0.78
CA SER A 312 8.36 -11.64 0.14
C SER A 312 7.77 -12.06 1.48
N LYS A 313 6.72 -12.89 1.46
CA LYS A 313 6.07 -13.39 2.68
C LYS A 313 6.93 -14.36 3.50
N LEU A 314 7.77 -15.16 2.85
CA LEU A 314 8.77 -16.00 3.57
C LEU A 314 9.82 -15.14 4.27
N VAL A 315 10.31 -14.07 3.65
CA VAL A 315 11.22 -13.11 4.27
C VAL A 315 10.58 -12.43 5.48
N GLU A 316 9.27 -12.11 5.38
CA GLU A 316 8.48 -11.55 6.49
C GLU A 316 8.14 -12.58 7.59
N GLY A 317 8.44 -13.87 7.38
CA GLY A 317 8.13 -14.94 8.33
C GLY A 317 6.64 -15.28 8.42
N ASP A 318 5.90 -15.18 7.31
CA ASP A 318 4.46 -15.46 7.23
C ASP A 318 4.18 -16.98 7.35
N PRO A 319 3.55 -17.43 8.46
CA PRO A 319 3.36 -18.86 8.70
C PRO A 319 2.36 -19.51 7.74
N LEU A 320 1.40 -18.73 7.19
CA LEU A 320 0.41 -19.28 6.26
C LEU A 320 1.05 -19.61 4.91
N VAL A 321 1.98 -18.77 4.45
CA VAL A 321 2.73 -19.04 3.20
C VAL A 321 3.73 -20.18 3.43
N GLU A 322 4.46 -20.16 4.53
CA GLU A 322 5.40 -21.25 4.85
C GLU A 322 4.69 -22.61 4.89
N GLN A 323 3.53 -22.69 5.52
CA GLN A 323 2.73 -23.90 5.57
C GLN A 323 2.21 -24.31 4.18
N ALA A 324 1.75 -23.36 3.38
CA ALA A 324 1.19 -23.63 2.07
C ALA A 324 2.24 -24.13 1.06
N LEU A 325 3.48 -23.65 1.17
CA LEU A 325 4.58 -24.07 0.31
C LEU A 325 5.11 -25.47 0.63
N ALA A 326 4.88 -25.96 1.86
CA ALA A 326 5.26 -27.32 2.29
C ALA A 326 6.71 -27.73 1.93
N LEU A 327 7.68 -26.82 2.19
CA LEU A 327 9.09 -27.02 1.87
C LEU A 327 9.66 -28.26 2.60
N GLU A 328 10.59 -28.95 1.95
CA GLU A 328 11.33 -30.07 2.53
C GLU A 328 12.34 -29.59 3.59
N ALA A 329 12.91 -30.54 4.36
CA ALA A 329 13.79 -30.19 5.47
C ALA A 329 15.09 -29.50 5.02
N ASN A 330 15.68 -29.96 3.91
CA ASN A 330 16.86 -29.35 3.28
C ASN A 330 16.59 -27.96 2.71
N GLU A 331 15.40 -27.76 2.13
CA GLU A 331 14.97 -26.45 1.60
C GLU A 331 14.73 -25.45 2.73
N LYS A 332 14.11 -25.88 3.83
CA LYS A 332 13.97 -25.07 5.04
C LYS A 332 15.31 -24.70 5.66
N GLU A 333 16.29 -25.58 5.59
CA GLU A 333 17.64 -25.28 6.06
C GLU A 333 18.31 -24.23 5.16
N LEU A 334 18.21 -24.37 3.84
CA LEU A 334 18.73 -23.39 2.88
C LEU A 334 18.04 -22.03 3.04
N LEU A 335 16.70 -22.01 3.20
CA LEU A 335 15.96 -20.80 3.49
C LEU A 335 16.48 -20.10 4.74
N ARG A 336 16.69 -20.83 5.83
CA ARG A 336 17.25 -20.27 7.08
C ARG A 336 18.64 -19.66 6.88
N HIS A 337 19.50 -20.30 6.06
CA HIS A 337 20.81 -19.73 5.73
C HIS A 337 20.69 -18.41 4.95
N ILE A 338 19.82 -18.35 3.93
CA ILE A 338 19.59 -17.13 3.16
C ILE A 338 19.08 -15.99 4.07
N LEU A 339 18.12 -16.28 4.97
CA LEU A 339 17.58 -15.30 5.90
C LEU A 339 18.63 -14.83 6.92
N ALA A 340 19.42 -15.73 7.48
CA ALA A 340 20.51 -15.38 8.42
C ALA A 340 21.57 -14.49 7.76
N GLN A 341 21.95 -14.79 6.52
CA GLN A 341 22.88 -13.96 5.74
C GLN A 341 22.28 -12.57 5.48
N LEU A 342 20.97 -12.48 5.15
CA LEU A 342 20.29 -11.20 4.96
C LEU A 342 20.33 -10.34 6.22
N GLU A 343 20.07 -10.93 7.39
CA GLU A 343 20.08 -10.21 8.67
C GLU A 343 21.50 -9.71 9.01
N GLU A 344 22.52 -10.52 8.77
CA GLU A 344 23.92 -10.11 8.97
C GLU A 344 24.33 -8.95 8.06
N GLU A 345 23.98 -9.02 6.77
CA GLU A 345 24.33 -7.98 5.79
C GLU A 345 23.53 -6.69 5.99
N ARG A 346 22.27 -6.76 6.43
CA ARG A 346 21.40 -5.60 6.64
C ARG A 346 21.54 -4.95 8.02
N GLY A 347 21.94 -5.71 9.03
CA GLY A 347 21.89 -5.28 10.43
C GLY A 347 20.48 -5.07 10.95
N LEU A 348 19.47 -5.58 10.25
CA LEU A 348 18.04 -5.59 10.59
C LEU A 348 17.53 -7.00 10.47
N ASP A 349 16.54 -7.37 11.26
CA ASP A 349 15.83 -8.63 11.00
C ASP A 349 15.10 -8.61 9.65
N CYS A 350 14.83 -9.77 9.10
CA CYS A 350 14.29 -9.93 7.75
C CYS A 350 12.99 -9.16 7.52
N ALA A 351 12.05 -9.19 8.48
CA ALA A 351 10.78 -8.51 8.35
C ALA A 351 10.93 -6.97 8.36
N ALA A 352 11.81 -6.44 9.22
CA ALA A 352 12.14 -5.02 9.25
C ALA A 352 12.85 -4.59 7.95
N ALA A 353 13.75 -5.41 7.40
CA ALA A 353 14.42 -5.15 6.13
C ALA A 353 13.43 -5.07 4.95
N MET A 354 12.38 -5.91 4.93
CA MET A 354 11.32 -5.84 3.93
C MET A 354 10.48 -4.57 4.06
N ALA A 355 10.09 -4.20 5.27
CA ALA A 355 9.33 -2.98 5.51
C ALA A 355 10.14 -1.74 5.14
N ASP A 356 11.41 -1.66 5.55
CA ASP A 356 12.34 -0.58 5.22
C ASP A 356 12.49 -0.40 3.71
N MET A 357 12.69 -1.47 2.95
CA MET A 357 12.76 -1.43 1.49
C MET A 357 11.50 -0.82 0.88
N ARG A 358 10.29 -1.25 1.31
CA ARG A 358 9.04 -0.72 0.78
C ARG A 358 8.87 0.76 1.11
N PHE A 359 9.11 1.17 2.36
CA PHE A 359 9.01 2.58 2.73
C PHE A 359 10.06 3.46 2.06
N LEU A 360 11.27 2.95 1.84
CA LEU A 360 12.29 3.64 1.07
C LEU A 360 11.85 3.89 -0.38
N PHE A 361 11.28 2.87 -1.03
CA PHE A 361 10.72 3.01 -2.38
C PHE A 361 9.56 4.03 -2.40
N ILE A 362 8.60 3.91 -1.48
CA ILE A 362 7.44 4.82 -1.38
C ILE A 362 7.92 6.26 -1.14
N ARG A 363 8.88 6.47 -0.26
CA ARG A 363 9.45 7.79 0.03
C ARG A 363 10.02 8.42 -1.24
N ARG A 364 10.87 7.69 -1.97
CA ARG A 364 11.45 8.14 -3.24
C ARG A 364 10.38 8.41 -4.30
N LEU A 365 9.35 7.57 -4.37
CA LEU A 365 8.22 7.76 -5.27
C LEU A 365 7.48 9.07 -4.93
N CYS A 366 7.10 9.26 -3.67
CA CYS A 366 6.39 10.45 -3.22
C CYS A 366 7.24 11.73 -3.37
N GLU A 367 8.53 11.70 -3.09
CA GLU A 367 9.44 12.83 -3.30
C GLU A 367 9.48 13.30 -4.76
N ARG A 368 9.31 12.38 -5.71
CA ARG A 368 9.35 12.67 -7.14
C ARG A 368 7.99 13.04 -7.72
N THR A 369 6.91 12.61 -7.10
CA THR A 369 5.57 12.71 -7.70
C THR A 369 4.59 13.57 -6.93
N VAL A 370 4.82 13.79 -5.63
CA VAL A 370 3.92 14.57 -4.78
C VAL A 370 4.47 15.98 -4.59
N VAL A 371 3.74 16.96 -5.09
CA VAL A 371 3.98 18.37 -4.81
C VAL A 371 3.23 18.72 -3.53
N LYS A 372 3.98 18.83 -2.42
CA LYS A 372 3.37 19.13 -1.11
C LYS A 372 2.73 20.52 -1.13
N PRO A 373 1.54 20.68 -0.49
CA PRO A 373 0.96 21.99 -0.31
C PRO A 373 1.93 22.90 0.44
N GLN A 374 2.00 24.16 0.04
CA GLN A 374 2.49 25.20 0.95
C GLN A 374 1.54 25.16 2.15
N GLU A 375 2.08 25.22 3.39
CA GLU A 375 1.30 25.13 4.63
C GLU A 375 -0.05 25.81 4.49
N SER A 376 -1.12 25.02 4.56
CA SER A 376 -2.46 25.59 4.35
C SER A 376 -2.73 26.56 5.51
N LYS A 377 -3.25 27.73 5.20
CA LYS A 377 -3.64 28.74 6.21
C LYS A 377 -4.64 28.16 7.22
N GLU A 378 -5.37 27.12 6.84
CA GLU A 378 -6.32 26.41 7.69
C GLU A 378 -5.62 25.46 8.66
N HIS A 379 -4.59 24.72 8.22
CA HIS A 379 -3.78 23.87 9.11
C HIS A 379 -3.02 24.72 10.13
N ALA A 380 -2.44 25.86 9.70
CA ALA A 380 -1.80 26.81 10.60
C ALA A 380 -2.81 27.48 11.57
N ARG A 381 -4.08 27.68 11.15
CA ARG A 381 -5.16 28.15 12.03
C ARG A 381 -5.62 27.07 13.02
N SER A 382 -5.83 25.85 12.54
CA SER A 382 -6.19 24.70 13.41
C SER A 382 -5.14 24.46 14.48
N GLN A 383 -3.86 24.42 14.11
CA GLN A 383 -2.77 24.30 15.07
C GLN A 383 -2.72 25.46 16.09
N LYS A 384 -3.00 26.69 15.65
CA LYS A 384 -3.11 27.83 16.58
C LYS A 384 -4.29 27.68 17.53
N ILE A 385 -5.45 27.25 17.06
CA ILE A 385 -6.63 27.01 17.86
C ILE A 385 -6.39 25.86 18.84
N ASP A 386 -5.84 24.77 18.38
CA ASP A 386 -5.48 23.62 19.22
C ASP A 386 -4.46 24.00 20.30
N ARG A 387 -3.44 24.81 19.96
CA ARG A 387 -2.46 25.32 20.93
C ARG A 387 -3.08 26.22 22.01
N ILE A 388 -4.16 26.95 21.67
CA ILE A 388 -4.91 27.77 22.62
C ILE A 388 -5.80 26.88 23.49
N LEU A 389 -6.49 25.91 22.90
CA LEU A 389 -7.42 25.02 23.61
C LEU A 389 -6.72 23.97 24.50
N THR A 390 -5.51 23.53 24.11
CA THR A 390 -4.73 22.52 24.84
C THR A 390 -3.56 23.09 25.64
N GLY A 391 -3.34 24.40 25.60
CA GLY A 391 -2.25 25.07 26.29
C GLY A 391 -2.39 24.99 27.82
N LYS A 392 -1.28 24.70 28.49
CA LYS A 392 -1.21 24.48 29.97
C LYS A 392 -1.79 25.61 30.81
N TYR A 393 -2.00 26.82 30.22
CA TYR A 393 -2.54 28.02 30.88
C TYR A 393 -3.80 28.57 30.21
N THR A 394 -4.24 27.99 29.09
CA THR A 394 -5.36 28.48 28.28
C THR A 394 -6.47 27.44 28.10
N ALA A 395 -6.25 26.20 28.55
CA ALA A 395 -7.30 25.19 28.58
C ALA A 395 -8.37 25.59 29.60
N ILE A 396 -9.60 25.85 29.15
CA ILE A 396 -10.79 26.08 29.95
C ILE A 396 -11.41 24.74 30.32
#